data_4ad114823e86e8f32e3ea1ed06bb68fe
#
_entry.id   4ad114823e86e8f32e3ea1ed06bb68fe
#
_cell.length_a   1.000
_cell.length_b   1.000
_cell.length_c   1.000
_cell.angle_alpha   90.00
_cell.angle_beta   90.00
_cell.angle_gamma   90.00
#
_symmetry.space_group_name_H-M   'P 1'
#
loop_
_entity.id
_entity.type
_entity.pdbx_description
1 polymer ?
#
loop_
_entity_poly.entity_id
_entity_poly.type
_entity_poly.pdbx_seq_one_letter_code
_entity_poly.pdbx_strand_id
1 'polypeptide(L)'
;MKEFSQEAEQVMIERFGKDTIISLETTENTTPYVRYVNAYYENGAFYVITHALSNKMKHIKNNPVVAIAGEWFTAHGNGVSLGYFGKKRELCDCREAKKVFAEWIDNGHTDFNDENTIILQVELSDGLLLSHGTRYEF
;
A
#
# COMPACT_ATOMS: atom_id res chain seq x y z
N MET A 1 0.68 13.44 9.74
CA MET A 1 -0.42 12.49 10.04
C MET A 1 -0.66 12.45 11.54
N LYS A 2 -1.90 12.51 11.93
CA LYS A 2 -2.28 12.18 13.31
C LYS A 2 -1.99 10.69 13.52
N GLU A 3 -1.26 10.36 14.57
CA GLU A 3 -0.97 8.97 14.86
C GLU A 3 -2.25 8.18 15.17
N PHE A 4 -2.30 6.94 14.72
CA PHE A 4 -3.34 6.02 15.11
C PHE A 4 -3.30 5.81 16.63
N SER A 5 -4.47 5.73 17.26
CA SER A 5 -4.55 5.19 18.61
C SER A 5 -4.04 3.74 18.60
N GLN A 6 -3.63 3.24 19.76
CA GLN A 6 -3.15 1.87 19.88
C GLN A 6 -4.22 0.86 19.42
N GLU A 7 -5.49 1.14 19.72
CA GLU A 7 -6.62 0.30 19.31
C GLU A 7 -6.79 0.30 17.78
N ALA A 8 -6.73 1.49 17.15
CA ALA A 8 -6.85 1.61 15.70
C ALA A 8 -5.70 0.90 15.00
N GLU A 9 -4.47 1.04 15.48
CA GLU A 9 -3.30 0.35 14.93
C GLU A 9 -3.48 -1.17 14.99
N GLN A 10 -4.00 -1.69 16.10
CA GLN A 10 -4.27 -3.11 16.23
C GLN A 10 -5.28 -3.60 15.21
N VAL A 11 -6.34 -2.84 14.96
CA VAL A 11 -7.35 -3.17 13.94
C VAL A 11 -6.73 -3.17 12.55
N MET A 12 -5.89 -2.17 12.25
CA MET A 12 -5.19 -2.10 10.96
C MET A 12 -4.29 -3.32 10.73
N ILE A 13 -3.54 -3.72 11.74
CA ILE A 13 -2.67 -4.90 11.66
C ILE A 13 -3.48 -6.17 11.45
N GLU A 14 -4.55 -6.36 12.21
CA GLU A 14 -5.42 -7.55 12.09
C GLU A 14 -6.08 -7.64 10.71
N ARG A 15 -6.52 -6.50 10.19
CA ARG A 15 -7.28 -6.44 8.94
C ARG A 15 -6.41 -6.40 7.69
N PHE A 16 -5.30 -5.65 7.75
CA PHE A 16 -4.47 -5.36 6.58
C PHE A 16 -2.99 -5.72 6.75
N GLY A 17 -2.56 -6.25 7.88
CA GLY A 17 -1.17 -6.63 8.14
C GLY A 17 -0.75 -7.94 7.45
N LYS A 18 -1.44 -8.31 6.40
CA LYS A 18 -1.22 -9.52 5.59
C LYS A 18 -1.52 -9.18 4.14
N ASP A 19 -1.23 -10.10 3.22
CA ASP A 19 -1.61 -9.93 1.81
C ASP A 19 -3.14 -9.76 1.71
N THR A 20 -3.55 -8.59 1.23
CA THR A 20 -4.97 -8.22 1.19
C THR A 20 -5.23 -7.37 -0.05
N ILE A 21 -6.47 -7.34 -0.51
CA ILE A 21 -6.84 -6.55 -1.68
C ILE A 21 -7.43 -5.23 -1.20
N ILE A 22 -6.90 -4.13 -1.73
CA ILE A 22 -7.42 -2.79 -1.50
C ILE A 22 -7.69 -2.10 -2.83
N SER A 23 -8.51 -1.05 -2.80
CA SER A 23 -8.68 -0.16 -3.95
C SER A 23 -7.66 0.96 -3.85
N LEU A 24 -6.95 1.22 -4.94
CA LEU A 24 -5.99 2.32 -5.04
C LEU A 24 -6.42 3.26 -6.15
N GLU A 25 -6.65 4.52 -5.79
CA GLU A 25 -7.00 5.57 -6.73
C GLU A 25 -5.80 6.47 -6.98
N THR A 26 -5.48 6.67 -8.26
CA THR A 26 -4.48 7.64 -8.71
C THR A 26 -5.15 8.64 -9.64
N THR A 27 -4.53 9.82 -9.82
CA THR A 27 -5.12 10.89 -10.63
C THR A 27 -4.16 11.29 -11.73
N GLU A 28 -4.66 11.34 -12.97
CA GLU A 28 -3.96 11.92 -14.10
C GLU A 28 -4.67 13.22 -14.49
N ASN A 29 -3.97 14.35 -14.38
CA ASN A 29 -4.56 15.70 -14.49
C ASN A 29 -5.66 15.86 -13.43
N THR A 30 -6.93 15.86 -13.83
CA THR A 30 -8.07 15.94 -12.92
C THR A 30 -8.94 14.67 -12.95
N THR A 31 -8.50 13.65 -13.68
CA THR A 31 -9.28 12.42 -13.84
C THR A 31 -8.80 11.35 -12.87
N PRO A 32 -9.67 10.87 -11.98
CA PRO A 32 -9.32 9.77 -11.07
C PRO A 32 -9.43 8.42 -11.76
N TYR A 33 -8.52 7.52 -11.42
CA TYR A 33 -8.50 6.13 -11.89
C TYR A 33 -8.40 5.21 -10.67
N VAL A 34 -9.29 4.24 -10.58
CA VAL A 34 -9.32 3.30 -9.47
C VAL A 34 -9.06 1.87 -9.96
N ARG A 35 -8.32 1.08 -9.20
CA ARG A 35 -8.07 -0.34 -9.45
C ARG A 35 -7.87 -1.08 -8.14
N TYR A 36 -8.02 -2.39 -8.18
CA TYR A 36 -7.67 -3.24 -7.05
C TYR A 36 -6.21 -3.61 -7.12
N VAL A 37 -5.55 -3.65 -5.97
CA VAL A 37 -4.16 -4.08 -5.84
C VAL A 37 -4.01 -4.94 -4.60
N ASN A 38 -3.03 -5.86 -4.66
CA ASN A 38 -2.62 -6.59 -3.47
C ASN A 38 -1.67 -5.70 -2.67
N ALA A 39 -1.94 -5.59 -1.39
CA ALA A 39 -1.17 -4.73 -0.51
C ALA A 39 -1.11 -5.30 0.91
N TYR A 40 -0.18 -4.82 1.71
CA TYR A 40 -0.23 -5.06 3.14
C TYR A 40 0.14 -3.79 3.89
N TYR A 41 -0.39 -3.68 5.10
CA TYR A 41 -0.19 -2.51 5.96
C TYR A 41 0.88 -2.77 7.01
N GLU A 42 1.74 -1.78 7.24
CA GLU A 42 2.70 -1.77 8.33
C GLU A 42 3.09 -0.33 8.67
N ASN A 43 3.03 0.01 9.96
CA ASN A 43 3.53 1.29 10.50
C ASN A 43 3.09 2.54 9.74
N GLY A 44 1.80 2.65 9.45
CA GLY A 44 1.24 3.85 8.84
C GLY A 44 1.36 3.91 7.31
N ALA A 45 1.75 2.81 6.67
CA ALA A 45 1.88 2.77 5.22
C ALA A 45 1.35 1.45 4.65
N PHE A 46 0.89 1.50 3.40
CA PHE A 46 0.62 0.30 2.61
C PHE A 46 1.75 0.06 1.62
N TYR A 47 2.07 -1.20 1.39
CA TYR A 47 3.12 -1.62 0.47
C TYR A 47 2.50 -2.46 -0.64
N VAL A 48 2.84 -2.12 -1.88
CA VAL A 48 2.30 -2.77 -3.09
C VAL A 48 3.48 -3.15 -3.97
N ILE A 49 3.50 -4.38 -4.48
CA ILE A 49 4.46 -4.76 -5.51
C ILE A 49 3.81 -4.50 -6.87
N THR A 50 4.44 -3.70 -7.70
CA THR A 50 3.91 -3.28 -8.99
C THR A 50 5.02 -3.08 -10.00
N HIS A 51 4.65 -2.71 -11.23
CA HIS A 51 5.58 -2.46 -12.31
C HIS A 51 5.84 -0.96 -12.48
N ALA A 52 7.11 -0.57 -12.59
CA ALA A 52 7.53 0.83 -12.68
C ALA A 52 6.92 1.57 -13.88
N LEU A 53 6.62 0.86 -14.96
CA LEU A 53 6.08 1.43 -16.19
C LEU A 53 4.55 1.36 -16.26
N SER A 54 3.89 0.92 -15.19
CA SER A 54 2.42 0.87 -15.15
C SER A 54 1.81 2.27 -15.16
N ASN A 55 0.53 2.35 -15.56
CA ASN A 55 -0.19 3.63 -15.59
C ASN A 55 -0.26 4.27 -14.21
N LYS A 56 -0.51 3.47 -13.16
CA LYS A 56 -0.57 4.00 -11.79
C LYS A 56 0.74 4.67 -11.37
N MET A 57 1.89 4.12 -11.78
CA MET A 57 3.19 4.70 -11.45
C MET A 57 3.47 5.98 -12.24
N LYS A 58 2.99 6.06 -13.49
CA LYS A 58 3.06 7.30 -14.27
C LYS A 58 2.22 8.40 -13.62
N HIS A 59 1.02 8.08 -13.15
CA HIS A 59 0.16 9.02 -12.44
C HIS A 59 0.83 9.53 -11.16
N ILE A 60 1.36 8.62 -10.35
CA ILE A 60 1.99 8.93 -9.07
C ILE A 60 3.23 9.81 -9.25
N LYS A 61 4.00 9.59 -10.30
CA LYS A 61 5.17 10.42 -10.62
C LYS A 61 4.79 11.88 -10.78
N ASN A 62 3.64 12.17 -11.39
CA ASN A 62 3.16 13.53 -11.64
C ASN A 62 2.31 14.06 -10.49
N ASN A 63 1.59 13.19 -9.79
CA ASN A 63 0.75 13.52 -8.65
C ASN A 63 0.82 12.39 -7.62
N PRO A 64 1.64 12.53 -6.57
CA PRO A 64 1.82 11.46 -5.58
C PRO A 64 0.65 11.26 -4.64
N VAL A 65 -0.31 12.20 -4.60
CA VAL A 65 -1.48 12.06 -3.73
C VAL A 65 -2.39 10.97 -4.28
N VAL A 66 -2.69 9.99 -3.44
CA VAL A 66 -3.54 8.84 -3.79
C VAL A 66 -4.62 8.64 -2.74
N ALA A 67 -5.66 7.90 -3.11
CA ALA A 67 -6.70 7.48 -2.18
C ALA A 67 -6.73 5.95 -2.10
N ILE A 68 -7.06 5.45 -0.93
CA ILE A 68 -7.16 4.01 -0.66
C ILE A 68 -8.51 3.72 -0.03
N ALA A 69 -9.11 2.59 -0.42
CA ALA A 69 -10.27 2.04 0.24
C ALA A 69 -10.06 0.55 0.48
N GLY A 70 -10.37 0.11 1.67
CA GLY A 70 -10.37 -1.29 2.06
C GLY A 70 -11.63 -1.60 2.85
N GLU A 71 -11.65 -2.75 3.53
CA GLU A 71 -12.79 -3.16 4.35
C GLU A 71 -13.00 -2.18 5.51
N TRP A 72 -14.12 -1.43 5.44
CA TRP A 72 -14.47 -0.41 6.44
C TRP A 72 -13.35 0.58 6.71
N PHE A 73 -12.60 0.93 5.66
CA PHE A 73 -11.46 1.82 5.74
C PHE A 73 -11.31 2.64 4.47
N THR A 74 -11.08 3.94 4.63
CA THR A 74 -10.73 4.85 3.53
C THR A 74 -9.63 5.79 4.00
N ALA A 75 -8.72 6.16 3.11
CA ALA A 75 -7.62 7.04 3.45
C ALA A 75 -7.07 7.77 2.24
N HIS A 76 -6.35 8.84 2.50
CA HIS A 76 -5.45 9.46 1.54
C HIS A 76 -4.00 9.17 1.94
N GLY A 77 -3.12 9.19 0.96
CA GLY A 77 -1.70 9.01 1.22
C GLY A 77 -0.85 9.55 0.09
N ASN A 78 0.45 9.40 0.24
CA ASN A 78 1.43 9.79 -0.77
C ASN A 78 2.14 8.53 -1.27
N GLY A 79 2.11 8.32 -2.58
CA GLY A 79 2.79 7.21 -3.23
C GLY A 79 4.25 7.52 -3.49
N VAL A 80 5.13 6.61 -3.10
CA VAL A 80 6.57 6.73 -3.31
C VAL A 80 7.10 5.40 -3.82
N SER A 81 7.85 5.43 -4.93
CA SER A 81 8.55 4.24 -5.40
C SER A 81 9.79 4.02 -4.54
N LEU A 82 9.89 2.84 -3.92
CA LEU A 82 11.08 2.44 -3.18
C LEU A 82 12.13 1.77 -4.08
N GLY A 83 11.81 1.58 -5.36
CA GLY A 83 12.73 1.01 -6.33
C GLY A 83 12.60 -0.50 -6.48
N TYR A 84 13.60 -1.09 -7.12
CA TYR A 84 13.58 -2.51 -7.50
C TYR A 84 13.38 -3.43 -6.30
N PHE A 85 12.38 -4.28 -6.39
CA PHE A 85 11.97 -5.21 -5.32
C PHE A 85 13.12 -6.15 -4.91
N GLY A 86 13.80 -6.75 -5.88
CA GLY A 86 14.87 -7.71 -5.61
C GLY A 86 16.00 -7.16 -4.75
N LYS A 87 16.22 -5.85 -4.80
CA LYS A 87 17.22 -5.15 -4.00
C LYS A 87 16.67 -4.68 -2.65
N LYS A 88 15.44 -4.19 -2.64
CA LYS A 88 14.84 -3.59 -1.45
C LYS A 88 14.31 -4.61 -0.44
N ARG A 89 13.94 -5.81 -0.88
CA ARG A 89 13.47 -6.86 0.03
C ARG A 89 14.51 -7.24 1.10
N GLU A 90 15.78 -7.07 0.81
CA GLU A 90 16.87 -7.35 1.75
C GLU A 90 17.09 -6.20 2.74
N LEU A 91 16.67 -5.00 2.38
CA LEU A 91 16.85 -3.80 3.18
C LEU A 91 15.64 -3.49 4.08
N CYS A 92 14.55 -4.22 3.93
CA CYS A 92 13.37 -4.04 4.76
C CYS A 92 13.56 -4.78 6.08
N ASP A 93 13.63 -4.04 7.18
CA ASP A 93 13.78 -4.61 8.53
C ASP A 93 12.48 -5.20 9.08
N CYS A 94 11.42 -5.15 8.31
CA CYS A 94 10.10 -5.58 8.74
C CYS A 94 9.95 -7.09 8.55
N ARG A 95 9.77 -7.83 9.63
CA ARG A 95 9.58 -9.29 9.57
C ARG A 95 8.34 -9.67 8.77
N GLU A 96 7.25 -8.96 8.99
CA GLU A 96 5.99 -9.20 8.29
C GLU A 96 6.11 -8.88 6.80
N ALA A 97 6.82 -7.81 6.46
CA ALA A 97 7.08 -7.44 5.08
C ALA A 97 7.80 -8.56 4.32
N LYS A 98 8.85 -9.11 4.92
CA LYS A 98 9.62 -10.21 4.32
C LYS A 98 8.75 -11.45 4.11
N LYS A 99 7.89 -11.75 5.08
CA LYS A 99 6.97 -12.87 4.99
C LYS A 99 5.94 -12.69 3.89
N VAL A 100 5.33 -11.53 3.81
CA VAL A 100 4.32 -11.22 2.79
C VAL A 100 4.97 -11.21 1.40
N PHE A 101 6.16 -10.63 1.26
CA PHE A 101 6.88 -10.63 -0.01
C PHE A 101 7.27 -12.05 -0.44
N ALA A 102 7.63 -12.92 0.51
CA ALA A 102 7.91 -14.32 0.20
C ALA A 102 6.68 -15.04 -0.38
N GLU A 103 5.50 -14.78 0.17
CA GLU A 103 4.24 -15.32 -0.35
C GLU A 103 3.97 -14.81 -1.78
N TRP A 104 4.25 -13.54 -2.06
CA TRP A 104 4.08 -12.97 -3.39
C TRP A 104 5.06 -13.56 -4.42
N ILE A 105 6.26 -13.93 -4.01
CA ILE A 105 7.25 -14.59 -4.87
C ILE A 105 6.70 -15.91 -5.40
N ASP A 106 5.96 -16.64 -4.58
CA ASP A 106 5.44 -17.97 -4.91
C ASP A 106 4.13 -17.94 -5.70
N ASN A 107 3.51 -16.77 -5.91
CA ASN A 107 2.20 -16.70 -6.56
C ASN A 107 2.24 -16.83 -8.10
N GLY A 108 3.41 -16.77 -8.71
CA GLY A 108 3.59 -16.96 -10.15
C GLY A 108 3.10 -15.82 -11.05
N HIS A 109 2.59 -14.72 -10.48
CA HIS A 109 2.03 -13.60 -11.24
C HIS A 109 2.99 -12.42 -11.42
N THR A 110 4.12 -12.43 -10.73
CA THR A 110 5.08 -11.32 -10.74
C THR A 110 6.45 -11.81 -11.13
N ASP A 111 7.09 -11.15 -12.09
CA ASP A 111 8.47 -11.44 -12.47
C ASP A 111 9.43 -10.64 -11.60
N PHE A 112 9.99 -11.28 -10.60
CA PHE A 112 10.93 -10.66 -9.67
C PHE A 112 12.34 -10.47 -10.23
N ASN A 113 12.61 -10.98 -11.44
CA ASN A 113 13.87 -10.74 -12.13
C ASN A 113 13.83 -9.48 -13.00
N ASP A 114 12.63 -8.92 -13.23
CA ASP A 114 12.44 -7.67 -13.96
C ASP A 114 12.84 -6.49 -13.07
N GLU A 115 13.80 -5.70 -13.51
CA GLU A 115 14.27 -4.50 -12.80
C GLU A 115 13.15 -3.46 -12.57
N ASN A 116 12.09 -3.53 -13.37
CA ASN A 116 10.93 -2.66 -13.23
C ASN A 116 9.89 -3.18 -12.23
N THR A 117 10.14 -4.33 -11.62
CA THR A 117 9.31 -4.81 -10.50
C THR A 117 9.75 -4.06 -9.24
N ILE A 118 8.89 -3.16 -8.76
CA ILE A 118 9.20 -2.22 -7.69
C ILE A 118 8.26 -2.36 -6.52
N ILE A 119 8.66 -1.80 -5.39
CA ILE A 119 7.79 -1.61 -4.23
C ILE A 119 7.24 -0.20 -4.27
N LEU A 120 5.92 -0.08 -4.26
CA LEU A 120 5.22 1.18 -4.05
C LEU A 120 4.85 1.28 -2.58
N GLN A 121 5.32 2.33 -1.92
CA GLN A 121 4.90 2.66 -0.56
C GLN A 121 3.84 3.77 -0.63
N VAL A 122 2.71 3.54 0.02
CA VAL A 122 1.69 4.57 0.19
C VAL A 122 1.67 4.96 1.65
N GLU A 123 2.29 6.09 1.95
CA GLU A 123 2.34 6.64 3.30
C GLU A 123 1.03 7.39 3.58
N LEU A 124 0.28 6.92 4.59
CA LEU A 124 -1.02 7.48 4.90
C LEU A 124 -0.92 8.88 5.48
N SER A 125 -1.78 9.79 5.03
CA SER A 125 -1.84 11.17 5.52
C SER A 125 -3.08 11.46 6.34
N ASP A 126 -4.22 10.90 5.96
CA ASP A 126 -5.47 10.98 6.72
C ASP A 126 -6.33 9.77 6.40
N GLY A 127 -7.33 9.52 7.22
CA GLY A 127 -8.24 8.43 6.95
C GLY A 127 -9.31 8.23 8.00
N LEU A 128 -10.15 7.25 7.70
CA LEU A 128 -11.27 6.84 8.52
C LEU A 128 -11.31 5.31 8.60
N LEU A 129 -11.32 4.79 9.82
CA LEU A 129 -11.42 3.37 10.09
C LEU A 129 -12.65 3.09 10.95
N LEU A 130 -13.46 2.12 10.56
CA LEU A 130 -14.64 1.70 11.32
C LEU A 130 -14.44 0.27 11.82
N SER A 131 -14.67 0.04 13.12
CA SER A 131 -14.55 -1.27 13.72
C SER A 131 -15.51 -1.39 14.90
N HIS A 132 -16.39 -2.41 14.86
CA HIS A 132 -17.32 -2.71 15.94
C HIS A 132 -18.09 -1.49 16.46
N GLY A 133 -18.58 -0.66 15.55
CA GLY A 133 -19.32 0.55 15.87
C GLY A 133 -18.47 1.74 16.32
N THR A 134 -17.16 1.57 16.39
CA THR A 134 -16.24 2.66 16.73
C THR A 134 -15.63 3.26 15.47
N ARG A 135 -15.58 4.59 15.45
CA ARG A 135 -15.02 5.38 14.36
C ARG A 135 -13.67 5.95 14.78
N TYR A 136 -12.61 5.61 14.04
CA TYR A 136 -11.28 6.14 14.26
C TYR A 136 -10.92 7.06 13.10
N GLU A 137 -10.56 8.29 13.40
CA GLU A 137 -10.08 9.28 12.42
C GLU A 137 -8.63 9.64 12.72
N PHE A 138 -7.86 9.88 11.65
CA PHE A 138 -6.46 10.29 11.81
C PHE A 138 -6.03 11.24 10.71
#